data_ed8d41124e8835cac4a1fcde4f585289
#
_entry.id   ed8d41124e8835cac4a1fcde4f585289
#
_cell.length_a   1.000
_cell.length_b   1.000
_cell.length_c   1.000
_cell.angle_alpha   90.00
_cell.angle_beta   90.00
_cell.angle_gamma   90.00
#
_symmetry.space_group_name_H-M   'P 1'
#
loop_
_entity.id
_entity.type
_entity.pdbx_description
1 polymer ?
#
loop_
_entity_poly.entity_id
_entity_poly.type
_entity_poly.pdbx_seq_one_letter_code
_entity_poly.pdbx_strand_id
1 'polypeptide(L)'
;MQTNEASQESEIKQVIRSLCMMNNRFMNFMLDDNKEAAQVFLRVILGDDKIKVRNVRIQSFIQNIYGHSSQLDILAQDSEGRYFNVEVQRSDEGAPARRARFYSSILDTHFLQPSKLYEELPDTYVIFITENDVLRDNLPLYNIRRRIDENAKCFEDGSHIIYVNSQRRDDTALGKLMQDLYCTEPKNLHYQEFAERMEFLK
;
A
#
# COMPACT_ATOMS: atom_id res chain seq x y z
N MET A 1 -13.61 18.29 36.86
CA MET A 1 -12.59 18.19 35.78
C MET A 1 -12.14 16.76 35.53
N GLN A 2 -11.77 15.97 36.54
CA GLN A 2 -11.28 14.59 36.38
C GLN A 2 -12.28 13.58 35.74
N THR A 3 -13.58 13.76 35.95
CA THR A 3 -14.61 12.88 35.35
C THR A 3 -14.75 13.04 33.82
N ASN A 4 -14.44 14.22 33.28
CA ASN A 4 -14.56 14.49 31.84
C ASN A 4 -13.36 13.90 31.06
N GLU A 5 -12.17 13.94 31.65
CA GLU A 5 -10.94 13.37 31.07
C GLU A 5 -11.01 11.83 31.00
N ALA A 6 -11.47 11.17 32.06
CA ALA A 6 -11.63 9.71 32.05
C ALA A 6 -12.69 9.23 31.05
N SER A 7 -13.76 10.02 30.84
CA SER A 7 -14.77 9.71 29.81
C SER A 7 -14.19 9.86 28.39
N GLN A 8 -13.44 10.93 28.12
CA GLN A 8 -12.79 11.16 26.84
C GLN A 8 -11.74 10.10 26.53
N GLU A 9 -10.94 9.69 27.51
CA GLU A 9 -9.95 8.63 27.34
C GLU A 9 -10.60 7.29 27.02
N SER A 10 -11.73 6.98 27.67
CA SER A 10 -12.51 5.77 27.38
C SER A 10 -13.07 5.77 25.95
N GLU A 11 -13.60 6.91 25.50
CA GLU A 11 -14.14 7.07 24.14
C GLU A 11 -13.02 6.93 23.08
N ILE A 12 -11.86 7.55 23.31
CA ILE A 12 -10.70 7.43 22.40
C ILE A 12 -10.24 5.97 22.29
N LYS A 13 -10.12 5.26 23.41
CA LYS A 13 -9.76 3.84 23.41
C LYS A 13 -10.79 2.99 22.64
N GLN A 14 -12.06 3.29 22.77
CA GLN A 14 -13.12 2.59 22.04
C GLN A 14 -13.02 2.84 20.52
N VAL A 15 -12.74 4.08 20.11
CA VAL A 15 -12.53 4.43 18.71
C VAL A 15 -11.30 3.69 18.15
N ILE A 16 -10.17 3.70 18.87
CA ILE A 16 -8.96 3.00 18.43
C ILE A 16 -9.24 1.49 18.27
N ARG A 17 -9.96 0.87 19.20
CA ARG A 17 -10.33 -0.54 19.11
C ARG A 17 -11.21 -0.88 17.91
N SER A 18 -12.00 0.06 17.41
CA SER A 18 -12.84 -0.14 16.24
C SER A 18 -12.12 0.03 14.90
N LEU A 19 -10.88 0.56 14.90
CA LEU A 19 -10.12 0.75 13.67
C LEU A 19 -9.61 -0.57 13.10
N CYS A 20 -9.60 -0.65 11.78
CA CYS A 20 -8.99 -1.73 11.00
C CYS A 20 -8.06 -1.15 9.94
N MET A 21 -7.25 -2.00 9.30
CA MET A 21 -6.24 -1.57 8.31
C MET A 21 -6.83 -0.94 7.04
N MET A 22 -8.12 -1.14 6.74
CA MET A 22 -8.80 -0.38 5.68
C MET A 22 -9.00 1.09 6.02
N ASN A 23 -8.78 1.51 7.25
CA ASN A 23 -8.62 2.92 7.59
C ASN A 23 -7.18 3.35 7.26
N ASN A 24 -7.03 4.28 6.33
CA ASN A 24 -5.72 4.72 5.84
C ASN A 24 -4.77 5.17 6.96
N ARG A 25 -5.26 5.95 7.93
CA ARG A 25 -4.44 6.38 9.07
C ARG A 25 -3.99 5.20 9.92
N PHE A 26 -4.88 4.24 10.17
CA PHE A 26 -4.52 3.07 10.96
C PHE A 26 -3.55 2.17 10.19
N MET A 27 -3.73 1.97 8.88
CA MET A 27 -2.77 1.27 8.02
C MET A 27 -1.39 1.91 8.10
N ASN A 28 -1.32 3.24 8.05
CA ASN A 28 -0.07 3.97 8.18
C ASN A 28 0.62 3.61 9.51
N PHE A 29 -0.07 3.64 10.64
CA PHE A 29 0.50 3.24 11.94
C PHE A 29 0.91 1.76 12.00
N MET A 30 0.19 0.89 11.32
CA MET A 30 0.53 -0.53 11.24
C MET A 30 1.85 -0.78 10.51
N LEU A 31 2.15 0.01 9.48
CA LEU A 31 3.32 -0.17 8.62
C LEU A 31 4.45 0.82 8.91
N ASP A 32 4.22 1.86 9.74
CA ASP A 32 5.24 2.86 10.07
C ASP A 32 6.44 2.24 10.78
N ASP A 33 7.60 2.37 10.14
CA ASP A 33 8.87 1.75 10.58
C ASP A 33 8.77 0.25 10.92
N ASN A 34 7.77 -0.43 10.36
CA ASN A 34 7.53 -1.86 10.55
C ASN A 34 7.86 -2.64 9.27
N LYS A 35 9.13 -2.99 9.11
CA LYS A 35 9.66 -3.67 7.91
C LYS A 35 9.09 -5.07 7.75
N GLU A 36 8.89 -5.77 8.85
CA GLU A 36 8.37 -7.13 8.89
C GLU A 36 6.93 -7.17 8.35
N ALA A 37 6.06 -6.31 8.86
CA ALA A 37 4.69 -6.21 8.39
C ALA A 37 4.62 -5.74 6.92
N ALA A 38 5.41 -4.72 6.53
CA ALA A 38 5.47 -4.27 5.15
C ALA A 38 6.00 -5.37 4.21
N GLN A 39 6.95 -6.18 4.65
CA GLN A 39 7.51 -7.28 3.88
C GLN A 39 6.47 -8.38 3.64
N VAL A 40 5.75 -8.81 4.67
CA VAL A 40 4.66 -9.79 4.53
C VAL A 40 3.60 -9.26 3.58
N PHE A 41 3.21 -8.01 3.76
CA PHE A 41 2.22 -7.35 2.93
C PHE A 41 2.60 -7.37 1.43
N LEU A 42 3.82 -6.94 1.10
CA LEU A 42 4.30 -6.91 -0.27
C LEU A 42 4.49 -8.32 -0.87
N ARG A 43 5.01 -9.27 -0.09
CA ARG A 43 5.17 -10.66 -0.52
C ARG A 43 3.84 -11.29 -0.92
N VAL A 44 2.82 -11.10 -0.13
CA VAL A 44 1.49 -11.67 -0.39
C VAL A 44 0.85 -11.03 -1.62
N ILE A 45 0.93 -9.71 -1.78
CA ILE A 45 0.33 -9.00 -2.93
C ILE A 45 1.05 -9.37 -4.23
N LEU A 46 2.38 -9.43 -4.20
CA LEU A 46 3.20 -9.65 -5.39
C LEU A 46 3.45 -11.14 -5.69
N GLY A 47 3.14 -12.03 -4.75
CA GLY A 47 3.44 -13.45 -4.87
C GLY A 47 4.96 -13.71 -4.95
N ASP A 48 5.77 -12.87 -4.30
CA ASP A 48 7.23 -12.92 -4.34
C ASP A 48 7.82 -13.01 -2.92
N ASP A 49 8.12 -14.22 -2.48
CA ASP A 49 8.70 -14.49 -1.15
C ASP A 49 10.13 -13.98 -0.98
N LYS A 50 10.79 -13.56 -2.07
CA LYS A 50 12.17 -13.06 -2.03
C LYS A 50 12.25 -11.59 -1.60
N ILE A 51 11.15 -10.87 -1.60
CA ILE A 51 11.11 -9.47 -1.18
C ILE A 51 11.66 -9.33 0.24
N LYS A 52 12.65 -8.46 0.40
CA LYS A 52 13.24 -8.09 1.69
C LYS A 52 13.17 -6.57 1.85
N VAL A 53 12.22 -6.09 2.62
CA VAL A 53 12.04 -4.66 2.86
C VAL A 53 13.21 -4.11 3.68
N ARG A 54 13.88 -3.08 3.16
CA ARG A 54 14.96 -2.35 3.84
C ARG A 54 14.45 -1.13 4.57
N ASN A 55 13.47 -0.45 3.97
CA ASN A 55 12.95 0.81 4.49
C ASN A 55 11.46 0.91 4.19
N VAL A 56 10.71 1.48 5.14
CA VAL A 56 9.31 1.84 4.96
C VAL A 56 9.07 3.19 5.62
N ARG A 57 8.36 4.08 4.93
CA ARG A 57 8.00 5.42 5.40
C ARG A 57 6.54 5.68 5.08
N ILE A 58 5.84 6.28 6.02
CA ILE A 58 4.47 6.74 5.81
C ILE A 58 4.45 8.22 5.43
N GLN A 59 3.37 8.62 4.77
CA GLN A 59 3.08 10.02 4.43
C GLN A 59 4.26 10.73 3.76
N SER A 60 4.97 10.01 2.88
CA SER A 60 6.11 10.57 2.16
C SER A 60 5.64 11.67 1.22
N PHE A 61 6.03 12.91 1.52
CA PHE A 61 5.68 14.06 0.70
C PHE A 61 6.70 14.24 -0.41
N ILE A 62 6.26 14.12 -1.65
CA ILE A 62 7.06 14.45 -2.84
C ILE A 62 6.64 15.82 -3.33
N GLN A 63 7.50 16.79 -3.10
CA GLN A 63 7.25 18.15 -3.54
C GLN A 63 7.54 18.30 -5.04
N ASN A 64 6.56 18.82 -5.77
CA ASN A 64 6.76 19.24 -7.16
C ASN A 64 6.64 20.76 -7.23
N ILE A 65 7.74 21.44 -7.55
CA ILE A 65 7.82 22.90 -7.58
C ILE A 65 6.96 23.49 -8.72
N TYR A 66 6.71 22.71 -9.77
CA TYR A 66 6.02 23.17 -10.98
C TYR A 66 4.63 22.57 -11.19
N GLY A 67 4.13 21.77 -10.25
CA GLY A 67 2.86 21.08 -10.42
C GLY A 67 2.28 20.53 -9.12
N HIS A 68 1.39 19.55 -9.25
CA HIS A 68 0.82 18.89 -8.09
C HIS A 68 1.88 18.11 -7.32
N SER A 69 2.09 18.50 -6.07
CA SER A 69 2.81 17.67 -5.10
C SER A 69 1.93 16.51 -4.68
N SER A 70 2.54 15.41 -4.27
CA SER A 70 1.81 14.24 -3.79
C SER A 70 2.31 13.80 -2.44
N GLN A 71 1.39 13.43 -1.59
CA GLN A 71 1.66 12.70 -0.37
C GLN A 71 1.35 11.23 -0.66
N LEU A 72 2.39 10.40 -0.60
CA LEU A 72 2.26 8.95 -0.73
C LEU A 72 1.92 8.38 0.63
N ASP A 73 0.92 7.50 0.69
CA ASP A 73 0.48 6.94 1.96
C ASP A 73 1.60 6.09 2.60
N ILE A 74 2.13 5.12 1.86
CA ILE A 74 3.19 4.23 2.32
C ILE A 74 4.20 4.06 1.18
N LEU A 75 5.46 4.37 1.44
CA LEU A 75 6.57 4.18 0.52
C LEU A 75 7.57 3.19 1.12
N ALA A 76 7.73 2.03 0.49
CA ALA A 76 8.71 1.02 0.88
C ALA A 76 9.80 0.86 -0.17
N GLN A 77 10.98 0.42 0.28
CA GLN A 77 12.10 0.03 -0.57
C GLN A 77 12.61 -1.35 -0.15
N ASP A 78 12.89 -2.21 -1.12
CA ASP A 78 13.47 -3.52 -0.84
C ASP A 78 14.99 -3.59 -1.03
N SER A 79 15.53 -4.80 -0.86
CA SER A 79 16.97 -5.06 -0.99
C SER A 79 17.48 -5.02 -2.43
N GLU A 80 16.61 -5.08 -3.41
CA GLU A 80 16.95 -4.98 -4.84
C GLU A 80 16.84 -3.54 -5.36
N GLY A 81 16.44 -2.60 -4.49
CA GLY A 81 16.30 -1.20 -4.84
C GLY A 81 14.94 -0.85 -5.46
N ARG A 82 14.00 -1.80 -5.53
CA ARG A 82 12.64 -1.56 -6.02
C ARG A 82 11.86 -0.70 -5.03
N TYR A 83 10.99 0.17 -5.53
CA TYR A 83 10.15 1.03 -4.70
C TYR A 83 8.67 0.68 -4.84
N PHE A 84 7.97 0.69 -3.73
CA PHE A 84 6.57 0.31 -3.62
C PHE A 84 5.80 1.44 -2.96
N ASN A 85 4.91 2.09 -3.72
CA ASN A 85 3.91 3.01 -3.16
C ASN A 85 2.61 2.25 -2.96
N VAL A 86 2.13 2.18 -1.71
CA VAL A 86 0.86 1.53 -1.36
C VAL A 86 -0.14 2.57 -0.91
N GLU A 87 -1.32 2.53 -1.52
CA GLU A 87 -2.44 3.44 -1.27
C GLU A 87 -3.68 2.64 -0.90
N VAL A 88 -4.32 2.95 0.23
CA VAL A 88 -5.58 2.34 0.64
C VAL A 88 -6.73 3.29 0.31
N GLN A 89 -7.65 2.86 -0.55
CA GLN A 89 -8.73 3.70 -1.06
C GLN A 89 -10.11 3.10 -0.75
N ARG A 90 -10.88 3.80 0.06
CA ARG A 90 -12.26 3.43 0.41
C ARG A 90 -13.30 3.99 -0.55
N SER A 91 -12.94 5.00 -1.34
CA SER A 91 -13.79 5.61 -2.35
C SER A 91 -13.35 5.17 -3.74
N ASP A 92 -14.30 4.86 -4.62
CA ASP A 92 -14.04 4.49 -6.02
C ASP A 92 -13.35 5.62 -6.79
N GLU A 93 -13.64 6.86 -6.41
CA GLU A 93 -13.03 8.05 -7.02
C GLU A 93 -11.54 8.19 -6.64
N GLY A 94 -11.10 7.52 -5.58
CA GLY A 94 -9.73 7.62 -5.07
C GLY A 94 -8.67 6.91 -5.92
N ALA A 95 -9.05 5.98 -6.80
CA ALA A 95 -8.10 5.13 -7.54
C ALA A 95 -8.28 5.16 -9.07
N PRO A 96 -8.47 6.32 -9.73
CA PRO A 96 -8.58 6.35 -11.18
C PRO A 96 -7.23 6.03 -11.85
N ALA A 97 -7.26 5.39 -13.03
CA ALA A 97 -6.08 5.00 -13.79
C ALA A 97 -5.10 6.17 -14.04
N ARG A 98 -5.62 7.38 -14.22
CA ARG A 98 -4.78 8.58 -14.41
C ARG A 98 -3.99 8.95 -13.15
N ARG A 99 -4.55 8.71 -11.95
CA ARG A 99 -3.84 8.91 -10.67
C ARG A 99 -2.72 7.90 -10.51
N ALA A 100 -2.96 6.64 -10.87
CA ALA A 100 -1.92 5.61 -10.83
C ALA A 100 -0.74 5.97 -11.75
N ARG A 101 -1.05 6.39 -12.99
CA ARG A 101 -0.02 6.88 -13.93
C ARG A 101 0.74 8.09 -13.40
N PHE A 102 0.04 9.03 -12.76
CA PHE A 102 0.65 10.22 -12.18
C PHE A 102 1.61 9.85 -11.04
N TYR A 103 1.23 8.91 -10.17
CA TYR A 103 2.11 8.43 -9.11
C TYR A 103 3.35 7.73 -9.64
N SER A 104 3.24 6.91 -10.70
CA SER A 104 4.43 6.36 -11.37
C SER A 104 5.37 7.46 -11.83
N SER A 105 4.85 8.49 -12.50
CA SER A 105 5.67 9.61 -12.98
C SER A 105 6.32 10.42 -11.85
N ILE A 106 5.63 10.57 -10.72
CA ILE A 106 6.19 11.24 -9.54
C ILE A 106 7.33 10.43 -8.92
N LEU A 107 7.17 9.12 -8.82
CA LEU A 107 8.24 8.24 -8.34
C LEU A 107 9.47 8.34 -9.25
N ASP A 108 9.28 8.26 -10.55
CA ASP A 108 10.38 8.38 -11.53
C ASP A 108 11.12 9.70 -11.39
N THR A 109 10.40 10.83 -11.33
CA THR A 109 11.02 12.15 -11.17
C THR A 109 11.69 12.35 -9.80
N HIS A 110 11.22 11.65 -8.77
CA HIS A 110 11.81 11.71 -7.42
C HIS A 110 13.11 10.90 -7.32
N PHE A 111 13.14 9.73 -7.95
CA PHE A 111 14.27 8.81 -7.82
C PHE A 111 15.36 9.01 -8.85
N LEU A 112 15.06 9.57 -10.02
CA LEU A 112 16.09 9.91 -11.01
C LEU A 112 16.83 11.17 -10.55
N GLN A 113 17.99 10.97 -9.99
CA GLN A 113 18.85 12.08 -9.56
C GLN A 113 19.44 12.84 -10.77
N PRO A 114 19.73 14.14 -10.64
CA PRO A 114 20.44 14.89 -11.66
C PRO A 114 21.75 14.18 -12.07
N SER A 115 22.05 14.15 -13.35
CA SER A 115 23.24 13.51 -13.95
C SER A 115 23.22 11.98 -13.96
N LYS A 116 22.11 11.34 -13.58
CA LYS A 116 21.92 9.89 -13.71
C LYS A 116 21.32 9.52 -15.07
N LEU A 117 21.64 8.33 -15.55
CA LEU A 117 21.08 7.80 -16.78
C LEU A 117 19.67 7.28 -16.55
N TYR A 118 18.83 7.25 -17.59
CA TYR A 118 17.47 6.71 -17.51
C TYR A 118 17.44 5.22 -17.15
N GLU A 119 18.48 4.48 -17.51
CA GLU A 119 18.66 3.06 -17.19
C GLU A 119 18.92 2.82 -15.70
N GLU A 120 19.22 3.87 -14.94
CA GLU A 120 19.38 3.81 -13.48
C GLU A 120 18.07 4.04 -12.72
N LEU A 121 16.94 4.27 -13.43
CA LEU A 121 15.64 4.32 -12.79
C LEU A 121 15.35 2.98 -12.12
N PRO A 122 14.93 2.98 -10.83
CA PRO A 122 14.54 1.75 -10.18
C PRO A 122 13.19 1.24 -10.70
N ASP A 123 12.94 -0.05 -10.55
CA ASP A 123 11.60 -0.58 -10.73
C ASP A 123 10.66 0.03 -9.68
N THR A 124 9.49 0.51 -10.12
CA THR A 124 8.51 1.16 -9.28
C THR A 124 7.15 0.46 -9.35
N TYR A 125 6.52 0.33 -8.19
CA TYR A 125 5.23 -0.30 -8.03
C TYR A 125 4.24 0.68 -7.39
N VAL A 126 3.16 0.99 -8.09
CA VAL A 126 2.02 1.75 -7.54
C VAL A 126 0.90 0.77 -7.25
N ILE A 127 0.61 0.53 -5.97
CA ILE A 127 -0.32 -0.49 -5.50
C ILE A 127 -1.53 0.21 -4.88
N PHE A 128 -2.70 0.08 -5.48
CA PHE A 128 -3.95 0.52 -4.90
C PHE A 128 -4.68 -0.67 -4.28
N ILE A 129 -5.02 -0.55 -2.99
CA ILE A 129 -5.95 -1.45 -2.33
C ILE A 129 -7.30 -0.75 -2.28
N THR A 130 -8.28 -1.29 -2.97
CA THR A 130 -9.58 -0.65 -3.13
C THR A 130 -10.66 -1.40 -2.38
N GLU A 131 -11.55 -0.67 -1.70
CA GLU A 131 -12.69 -1.25 -1.00
C GLU A 131 -13.67 -1.90 -1.98
N ASN A 132 -13.83 -1.31 -3.18
CA ASN A 132 -14.65 -1.85 -4.25
C ASN A 132 -13.78 -2.26 -5.44
N ASP A 133 -14.30 -3.16 -6.28
CA ASP A 133 -13.65 -3.55 -7.52
C ASP A 133 -13.80 -2.45 -8.59
N VAL A 134 -12.83 -1.54 -8.65
CA VAL A 134 -12.86 -0.38 -9.57
C VAL A 134 -12.73 -0.76 -11.05
N LEU A 135 -12.16 -1.94 -11.35
CA LEU A 135 -12.02 -2.43 -12.73
C LEU A 135 -13.17 -3.37 -13.15
N ARG A 136 -14.01 -3.84 -12.22
CA ARG A 136 -15.28 -4.52 -12.40
C ARG A 136 -15.22 -5.90 -13.09
N ASP A 137 -14.07 -6.55 -13.13
CA ASP A 137 -13.90 -7.91 -13.65
C ASP A 137 -13.93 -8.98 -12.56
N ASN A 138 -14.20 -8.57 -11.30
CA ASN A 138 -14.28 -9.43 -10.13
C ASN A 138 -13.03 -10.29 -9.87
N LEU A 139 -11.88 -9.81 -10.30
CA LEU A 139 -10.60 -10.45 -10.00
C LEU A 139 -10.06 -10.01 -8.63
N PRO A 140 -9.30 -10.85 -7.94
CA PRO A 140 -8.68 -10.48 -6.66
C PRO A 140 -7.57 -9.44 -6.81
N LEU A 141 -6.88 -9.44 -7.96
CA LEU A 141 -5.76 -8.58 -8.26
C LEU A 141 -5.66 -8.33 -9.75
N TYR A 142 -5.27 -7.12 -10.11
CA TYR A 142 -5.04 -6.68 -11.49
C TYR A 142 -3.62 -6.14 -11.62
N ASN A 143 -2.83 -6.77 -12.50
CA ASN A 143 -1.51 -6.29 -12.90
C ASN A 143 -1.64 -5.49 -14.19
N ILE A 144 -1.34 -4.20 -14.14
CA ILE A 144 -1.37 -3.31 -15.30
C ILE A 144 0.06 -3.05 -15.76
N ARG A 145 0.33 -3.35 -17.02
CA ARG A 145 1.64 -3.16 -17.66
C ARG A 145 1.47 -2.56 -19.04
N ARG A 146 2.48 -1.88 -19.52
CA ARG A 146 2.53 -1.44 -20.92
C ARG A 146 2.86 -2.61 -21.82
N ARG A 147 2.30 -2.59 -23.02
CA ARG A 147 2.45 -3.64 -24.01
C ARG A 147 2.78 -3.05 -25.37
N ILE A 148 3.61 -3.74 -26.14
CA ILE A 148 3.87 -3.43 -27.54
C ILE A 148 2.70 -4.03 -28.34
N ASP A 149 1.92 -3.21 -29.03
CA ASP A 149 0.68 -3.65 -29.68
C ASP A 149 0.96 -4.60 -30.86
N GLU A 150 2.07 -4.42 -31.57
CA GLU A 150 2.42 -5.19 -32.77
C GLU A 150 2.76 -6.67 -32.49
N ASN A 151 3.21 -6.97 -31.28
CA ASN A 151 3.65 -8.35 -30.92
C ASN A 151 3.12 -8.85 -29.59
N ALA A 152 2.29 -8.07 -28.90
CA ALA A 152 1.70 -8.36 -27.61
C ALA A 152 2.70 -8.62 -26.45
N LYS A 153 3.99 -8.29 -26.61
CA LYS A 153 5.00 -8.41 -25.55
C LYS A 153 4.89 -7.27 -24.55
N CYS A 154 5.25 -7.53 -23.30
CA CYS A 154 5.41 -6.47 -22.31
C CYS A 154 6.51 -5.50 -22.75
N PHE A 155 6.28 -4.21 -22.48
CA PHE A 155 7.29 -3.16 -22.68
C PHE A 155 8.09 -2.97 -21.40
N GLU A 156 8.86 -3.87 -21.00
CA GLU A 156 9.58 -4.01 -19.73
C GLU A 156 10.34 -2.73 -19.28
N ASP A 157 9.58 -1.70 -18.91
CA ASP A 157 10.07 -0.37 -18.54
C ASP A 157 10.23 -0.18 -17.01
N GLY A 158 10.06 -1.24 -16.23
CA GLY A 158 10.20 -1.22 -14.77
C GLY A 158 9.06 -0.52 -14.02
N SER A 159 8.01 -0.03 -14.71
CA SER A 159 6.86 0.63 -14.10
C SER A 159 5.67 -0.32 -13.97
N HIS A 160 5.24 -0.58 -12.74
CA HIS A 160 4.16 -1.51 -12.43
C HIS A 160 3.02 -0.80 -11.70
N ILE A 161 1.77 -1.06 -12.13
CA ILE A 161 0.58 -0.61 -11.44
C ILE A 161 -0.24 -1.83 -11.06
N ILE A 162 -0.67 -1.89 -9.79
CA ILE A 162 -1.41 -3.03 -9.26
C ILE A 162 -2.68 -2.51 -8.57
N TYR A 163 -3.81 -3.12 -8.88
CA TYR A 163 -5.04 -2.93 -8.14
C TYR A 163 -5.39 -4.22 -7.40
N VAL A 164 -5.66 -4.10 -6.11
CA VAL A 164 -6.08 -5.19 -5.24
C VAL A 164 -7.51 -4.96 -4.81
N ASN A 165 -8.38 -5.90 -5.15
CA ASN A 165 -9.79 -5.87 -4.79
C ASN A 165 -9.99 -6.48 -3.40
N SER A 166 -10.19 -5.65 -2.38
CA SER A 166 -10.32 -6.11 -0.99
C SER A 166 -11.65 -6.79 -0.67
N GLN A 167 -12.59 -6.86 -1.62
CA GLN A 167 -13.81 -7.65 -1.47
C GLN A 167 -13.54 -9.16 -1.60
N ARG A 168 -12.44 -9.56 -2.25
CA ARG A 168 -12.06 -10.97 -2.43
C ARG A 168 -11.34 -11.48 -1.18
N ARG A 169 -12.10 -12.19 -0.33
CA ARG A 169 -11.68 -12.67 1.01
C ARG A 169 -11.86 -14.17 1.10
N ASP A 170 -11.11 -14.90 0.29
CA ASP A 170 -11.07 -16.35 0.26
C ASP A 170 -9.93 -16.93 1.11
N ASP A 171 -9.70 -18.26 1.04
CA ASP A 171 -8.66 -18.93 1.80
C ASP A 171 -7.26 -18.84 1.19
N THR A 172 -7.09 -18.12 0.06
CA THR A 172 -5.76 -17.84 -0.50
C THR A 172 -4.97 -16.91 0.41
N ALA A 173 -3.64 -16.85 0.24
CA ALA A 173 -2.82 -15.91 1.00
C ALA A 173 -3.30 -14.46 0.82
N LEU A 174 -3.63 -14.05 -0.42
CA LEU A 174 -4.16 -12.73 -0.70
C LEU A 174 -5.55 -12.53 -0.06
N GLY A 175 -6.43 -13.53 -0.15
CA GLY A 175 -7.76 -13.47 0.47
C GLY A 175 -7.70 -13.32 1.98
N LYS A 176 -6.78 -14.03 2.65
CA LYS A 176 -6.52 -13.91 4.09
C LYS A 176 -5.97 -12.53 4.45
N LEU A 177 -5.06 -12.00 3.63
CA LEU A 177 -4.60 -10.61 3.81
C LEU A 177 -5.77 -9.62 3.70
N MET A 178 -6.67 -9.81 2.73
CA MET A 178 -7.86 -8.97 2.60
C MET A 178 -8.83 -9.14 3.80
N GLN A 179 -8.95 -10.32 4.39
CA GLN A 179 -9.68 -10.52 5.64
C GLN A 179 -9.05 -9.72 6.79
N ASP A 180 -7.73 -9.79 6.92
CA ASP A 180 -6.98 -9.08 7.95
C ASP A 180 -7.14 -7.55 7.84
N LEU A 181 -7.26 -7.00 6.63
CA LEU A 181 -7.50 -5.57 6.45
C LEU A 181 -8.78 -5.04 7.11
N TYR A 182 -9.80 -5.90 7.26
CA TYR A 182 -11.06 -5.55 7.91
C TYR A 182 -11.16 -6.03 9.35
N CYS A 183 -10.18 -6.80 9.81
CA CYS A 183 -10.16 -7.34 11.16
C CYS A 183 -9.84 -6.24 12.17
N THR A 184 -10.59 -6.20 13.27
CA THR A 184 -10.37 -5.25 14.38
C THR A 184 -9.72 -5.91 15.59
N GLU A 185 -9.64 -7.23 15.64
CA GLU A 185 -9.15 -7.98 16.78
C GLU A 185 -7.81 -8.66 16.47
N PRO A 186 -6.71 -8.35 17.18
CA PRO A 186 -5.40 -8.91 16.90
C PRO A 186 -5.38 -10.44 16.84
N LYS A 187 -6.05 -11.10 17.75
CA LYS A 187 -6.12 -12.58 17.86
C LYS A 187 -6.77 -13.28 16.65
N ASN A 188 -7.48 -12.54 15.82
CA ASN A 188 -8.20 -13.06 14.65
C ASN A 188 -7.44 -12.81 13.34
N LEU A 189 -6.27 -12.17 13.39
CA LEU A 189 -5.44 -11.92 12.22
C LEU A 189 -4.70 -13.20 11.81
N HIS A 190 -4.56 -13.39 10.50
CA HIS A 190 -3.87 -14.55 9.92
C HIS A 190 -2.35 -14.39 9.93
N TYR A 191 -1.87 -13.14 9.82
CA TYR A 191 -0.43 -12.83 9.78
C TYR A 191 0.02 -12.31 11.13
N GLN A 192 1.00 -12.98 11.72
CA GLN A 192 1.50 -12.72 13.06
C GLN A 192 2.09 -11.30 13.19
N GLU A 193 2.78 -10.84 12.16
CA GLU A 193 3.41 -9.51 12.12
C GLU A 193 2.38 -8.38 12.26
N PHE A 194 1.19 -8.59 11.71
CA PHE A 194 0.07 -7.65 11.91
C PHE A 194 -0.56 -7.81 13.27
N ALA A 195 -0.71 -9.03 13.78
CA ALA A 195 -1.30 -9.29 15.09
C ALA A 195 -0.46 -8.61 16.19
N GLU A 196 0.84 -8.82 16.21
CA GLU A 196 1.76 -8.22 17.19
C GLU A 196 1.73 -6.69 17.12
N ARG A 197 1.76 -6.12 15.91
CA ARG A 197 1.70 -4.66 15.75
C ARG A 197 0.36 -4.08 16.18
N MET A 198 -0.74 -4.73 15.83
CA MET A 198 -2.09 -4.29 16.22
C MET A 198 -2.29 -4.37 17.74
N GLU A 199 -1.78 -5.40 18.41
CA GLU A 199 -1.83 -5.53 19.86
C GLU A 199 -1.06 -4.41 20.55
N PHE A 200 0.09 -4.01 19.99
CA PHE A 200 0.86 -2.88 20.50
C PHE A 200 0.13 -1.53 20.34
N LEU A 201 -0.67 -1.36 19.28
CA LEU A 201 -1.36 -0.10 18.96
C LEU A 201 -2.71 0.07 19.68
N LYS A 202 -3.34 -1.01 20.17
CA LYS A 202 -4.67 -1.02 20.78
C LYS A 202 -4.65 -1.27 22.28
#